data_b3b268b26760e11fad5f5ff082434ce7
#
_entry.id   b3b268b26760e11fad5f5ff082434ce7
#
_cell.length_a   1.000
_cell.length_b   1.000
_cell.length_c   1.000
_cell.angle_alpha   90.00
_cell.angle_beta   90.00
_cell.angle_gamma   90.00
#
_symmetry.space_group_name_H-M   'P 1'
#
loop_
_entity.id
_entity.type
_entity.pdbx_description
1 polymer ?
#
loop_
_entity_poly.entity_id
_entity_poly.type
_entity_poly.pdbx_seq_one_letter_code
_entity_poly.pdbx_strand_id
1 'polypeptide(L)'
;RLQTDHIDFYLLHALNQKYWDNYVKLGVFDFIDKAISSGKIRNIGFSFHDDFSLFKKIVDSYNWDFCQIQLNFMDEDYQAGLAGLKYASEKEIDVIIMEPLRGGKLAGNVPEDVNAIWQSYPVHHSPAGWALRYLWNYPEVKVVLSGMGQIDQIKDNIKEASAAKPHMLDEKERSLIQQVRDIYLSRTKVNCTNCKYCMPCPFGVNIPENFD
;
A
#
# COMPACT_ATOMS: atom_id res chain seq x y z
N ARG A 1 6.19 -17.99 -21.16
CA ARG A 1 5.25 -16.86 -21.14
C ARG A 1 5.97 -15.54 -20.90
N LEU A 2 6.88 -15.47 -19.94
CA LEU A 2 7.59 -14.23 -19.58
C LEU A 2 8.82 -13.97 -20.49
N GLN A 3 9.22 -14.94 -21.32
CA GLN A 3 10.39 -14.86 -22.19
C GLN A 3 11.68 -14.49 -21.44
N THR A 4 11.80 -14.97 -20.19
CA THR A 4 12.97 -14.81 -19.33
C THR A 4 13.22 -16.12 -18.58
N ASP A 5 14.45 -16.33 -18.15
CA ASP A 5 14.90 -17.49 -17.38
C ASP A 5 14.87 -17.24 -15.85
N HIS A 6 14.66 -15.99 -15.44
CA HIS A 6 14.59 -15.56 -14.03
C HIS A 6 13.52 -14.51 -13.77
N ILE A 7 13.24 -14.28 -12.50
CA ILE A 7 12.38 -13.22 -11.98
C ILE A 7 13.20 -12.33 -11.05
N ASP A 8 13.25 -11.02 -11.34
CA ASP A 8 14.03 -10.09 -10.55
C ASP A 8 13.45 -9.90 -9.14
N PHE A 9 12.12 -9.74 -9.03
CA PHE A 9 11.41 -9.57 -7.77
C PHE A 9 10.25 -10.55 -7.69
N TYR A 10 10.35 -11.55 -6.83
CA TYR A 10 9.29 -12.53 -6.58
C TYR A 10 8.71 -12.33 -5.20
N LEU A 11 7.39 -12.35 -5.06
CA LEU A 11 6.74 -12.22 -3.77
C LEU A 11 5.75 -13.37 -3.49
N LEU A 12 5.68 -13.78 -2.24
CA LEU A 12 4.60 -14.62 -1.73
C LEU A 12 3.36 -13.75 -1.62
N HIS A 13 2.28 -14.13 -2.33
CA HIS A 13 1.12 -13.25 -2.50
C HIS A 13 0.13 -13.32 -1.35
N ALA A 14 -0.37 -12.13 -0.92
CA ALA A 14 -1.49 -11.94 0.00
C ALA A 14 -1.37 -12.70 1.34
N LEU A 15 -0.21 -12.65 1.98
CA LEU A 15 0.01 -13.35 3.23
C LEU A 15 -0.97 -12.86 4.32
N ASN A 16 -1.62 -13.83 4.91
CA ASN A 16 -2.44 -13.75 6.11
C ASN A 16 -2.17 -15.01 6.95
N GLN A 17 -2.72 -15.11 8.16
CA GLN A 17 -2.46 -16.26 9.05
C GLN A 17 -2.65 -17.61 8.36
N LYS A 18 -3.76 -17.76 7.61
CA LYS A 18 -4.08 -19.03 6.93
C LYS A 18 -3.06 -19.38 5.84
N TYR A 19 -2.69 -18.43 4.99
CA TYR A 19 -1.72 -18.68 3.93
C TYR A 19 -0.31 -18.86 4.49
N TRP A 20 0.04 -18.09 5.50
CA TRP A 20 1.32 -18.24 6.18
C TRP A 20 1.52 -19.63 6.77
N ASP A 21 0.55 -20.11 7.55
CA ASP A 21 0.61 -21.44 8.15
C ASP A 21 0.73 -22.55 7.09
N ASN A 22 0.01 -22.40 5.96
CA ASN A 22 0.11 -23.34 4.84
C ASN A 22 1.49 -23.31 4.17
N TYR A 23 2.05 -22.14 3.90
CA TYR A 23 3.37 -22.02 3.29
C TYR A 23 4.47 -22.60 4.18
N VAL A 24 4.44 -22.32 5.46
CA VAL A 24 5.40 -22.89 6.42
C VAL A 24 5.28 -24.42 6.47
N LYS A 25 4.06 -24.95 6.55
CA LYS A 25 3.80 -26.39 6.53
C LYS A 25 4.30 -27.08 5.26
N LEU A 26 4.24 -26.40 4.12
CA LEU A 26 4.70 -26.91 2.82
C LEU A 26 6.20 -26.70 2.55
N GLY A 27 6.96 -26.15 3.50
CA GLY A 27 8.40 -25.94 3.37
C GLY A 27 8.77 -24.78 2.46
N VAL A 28 8.08 -23.63 2.60
CA VAL A 28 8.28 -22.44 1.77
C VAL A 28 9.73 -21.96 1.77
N PHE A 29 10.44 -22.04 2.88
CA PHE A 29 11.84 -21.60 2.97
C PHE A 29 12.77 -22.45 2.10
N ASP A 30 12.61 -23.77 2.10
CA ASP A 30 13.36 -24.66 1.21
C ASP A 30 13.09 -24.36 -0.26
N PHE A 31 11.84 -23.98 -0.60
CA PHE A 31 11.50 -23.56 -1.95
C PHE A 31 12.23 -22.26 -2.32
N ILE A 32 12.21 -21.26 -1.44
CA ILE A 32 12.86 -19.97 -1.68
C ILE A 32 14.37 -20.16 -1.87
N ASP A 33 15.03 -20.88 -0.97
CA ASP A 33 16.49 -21.11 -1.02
C ASP A 33 16.89 -21.83 -2.32
N LYS A 34 16.12 -22.82 -2.75
CA LYS A 34 16.35 -23.50 -4.04
C LYS A 34 16.12 -22.60 -5.24
N ALA A 35 15.11 -21.74 -5.20
CA ALA A 35 14.79 -20.83 -6.30
C ALA A 35 15.87 -19.75 -6.45
N ILE A 36 16.37 -19.19 -5.34
CA ILE A 36 17.47 -18.22 -5.32
C ILE A 36 18.78 -18.89 -5.77
N SER A 37 19.15 -20.01 -5.16
CA SER A 37 20.41 -20.70 -5.48
C SER A 37 20.49 -21.21 -6.92
N SER A 38 19.35 -21.51 -7.55
CA SER A 38 19.26 -21.86 -8.96
C SER A 38 19.20 -20.65 -9.91
N GLY A 39 19.26 -19.42 -9.40
CA GLY A 39 19.20 -18.18 -10.17
C GLY A 39 17.83 -17.86 -10.78
N LYS A 40 16.76 -18.56 -10.38
CA LYS A 40 15.41 -18.33 -10.89
C LYS A 40 14.73 -17.11 -10.26
N ILE A 41 15.13 -16.76 -9.06
CA ILE A 41 14.65 -15.58 -8.31
C ILE A 41 15.88 -14.80 -7.87
N ARG A 42 15.85 -13.47 -8.01
CA ARG A 42 16.93 -12.58 -7.56
C ARG A 42 16.63 -11.98 -6.20
N ASN A 43 15.41 -11.47 -6.02
CA ASN A 43 14.95 -10.84 -4.77
C ASN A 43 13.64 -11.48 -4.35
N ILE A 44 13.52 -11.78 -3.05
CA ILE A 44 12.34 -12.41 -2.47
C ILE A 44 11.61 -11.48 -1.52
N GLY A 45 10.31 -11.44 -1.63
CA GLY A 45 9.47 -10.64 -0.74
C GLY A 45 8.11 -11.28 -0.48
N PHE A 46 7.22 -10.49 0.09
CA PHE A 46 5.83 -10.90 0.31
C PHE A 46 4.87 -9.71 0.26
N SER A 47 3.62 -9.93 -0.14
CA SER A 47 2.53 -8.98 0.07
C SER A 47 1.68 -9.43 1.26
N PHE A 48 1.17 -8.45 2.03
CA PHE A 48 0.61 -8.71 3.35
C PHE A 48 -0.78 -8.10 3.55
N HIS A 49 -1.70 -8.87 4.18
CA HIS A 49 -3.08 -8.47 4.45
C HIS A 49 -3.61 -9.06 5.76
N ASP A 50 -2.94 -8.78 6.89
CA ASP A 50 -3.39 -9.21 8.21
C ASP A 50 -2.92 -8.21 9.29
N ASP A 51 -3.00 -8.54 10.55
CA ASP A 51 -2.61 -7.67 11.66
C ASP A 51 -1.08 -7.50 11.81
N PHE A 52 -0.69 -6.46 12.54
CA PHE A 52 0.71 -6.13 12.76
C PHE A 52 1.49 -7.22 13.52
N SER A 53 0.83 -8.01 14.38
CA SER A 53 1.50 -9.08 15.13
C SER A 53 1.98 -10.20 14.21
N LEU A 54 1.15 -10.59 13.26
CA LEU A 54 1.53 -11.54 12.22
C LEU A 54 2.58 -10.96 11.26
N PHE A 55 2.47 -9.66 10.92
CA PHE A 55 3.46 -8.99 10.10
C PHE A 55 4.88 -9.12 10.69
N LYS A 56 5.03 -8.80 11.97
CA LYS A 56 6.31 -8.97 12.69
C LYS A 56 6.84 -10.39 12.62
N LYS A 57 5.96 -11.39 12.90
CA LYS A 57 6.33 -12.79 12.83
C LYS A 57 6.87 -13.20 11.46
N ILE A 58 6.26 -12.71 10.38
CA ILE A 58 6.70 -12.99 9.01
C ILE A 58 8.01 -12.28 8.71
N VAL A 59 8.12 -10.99 9.03
CA VAL A 59 9.36 -10.20 8.88
C VAL A 59 10.55 -10.88 9.57
N ASP A 60 10.37 -11.37 10.79
CA ASP A 60 11.43 -11.99 11.58
C ASP A 60 11.75 -13.44 11.16
N SER A 61 10.99 -14.05 10.26
CA SER A 61 11.09 -15.48 9.93
C SER A 61 12.09 -15.80 8.83
N TYR A 62 12.47 -14.82 8.02
CA TYR A 62 13.37 -15.02 6.89
C TYR A 62 14.10 -13.71 6.54
N ASN A 63 15.19 -13.80 5.79
CA ASN A 63 15.91 -12.63 5.28
C ASN A 63 15.24 -12.11 4.00
N TRP A 64 14.15 -11.34 4.15
CA TRP A 64 13.40 -10.78 3.04
C TRP A 64 14.12 -9.57 2.43
N ASP A 65 14.12 -9.45 1.10
CA ASP A 65 14.62 -8.26 0.41
C ASP A 65 13.59 -7.13 0.43
N PHE A 66 12.30 -7.47 0.33
CA PHE A 66 11.23 -6.47 0.31
C PHE A 66 9.90 -7.01 0.85
N CYS A 67 9.01 -6.10 1.22
CA CYS A 67 7.61 -6.41 1.50
C CYS A 67 6.67 -5.40 0.84
N GLN A 68 5.44 -5.83 0.60
CA GLN A 68 4.39 -4.99 0.04
C GLN A 68 3.24 -4.90 1.03
N ILE A 69 2.93 -3.69 1.50
CA ILE A 69 1.89 -3.41 2.49
C ILE A 69 0.88 -2.38 1.99
N GLN A 70 -0.32 -2.43 2.52
CA GLN A 70 -1.31 -1.37 2.33
C GLN A 70 -0.96 -0.18 3.23
N LEU A 71 -0.92 1.03 2.63
CA LEU A 71 -0.78 2.28 3.38
C LEU A 71 -1.32 3.44 2.58
N ASN A 72 -2.07 4.31 3.24
CA ASN A 72 -2.51 5.62 2.77
C ASN A 72 -2.84 6.50 3.99
N PHE A 73 -3.10 7.79 3.81
CA PHE A 73 -3.35 8.70 4.93
C PHE A 73 -4.63 8.40 5.73
N MET A 74 -5.53 7.54 5.21
CA MET A 74 -6.71 7.07 5.94
C MET A 74 -6.44 5.83 6.79
N ASP A 75 -5.57 4.95 6.32
CA ASP A 75 -5.36 3.59 6.83
C ASP A 75 -3.99 3.44 7.52
N GLU A 76 -3.59 4.46 8.34
CA GLU A 76 -2.30 4.48 9.04
C GLU A 76 -2.13 3.35 10.06
N ASP A 77 -3.23 2.98 10.72
CA ASP A 77 -3.28 1.95 11.76
C ASP A 77 -3.98 0.66 11.28
N TYR A 78 -4.13 0.50 9.98
CA TYR A 78 -4.81 -0.66 9.39
C TYR A 78 -3.79 -1.68 8.87
N GLN A 79 -3.99 -2.98 9.19
CA GLN A 79 -3.07 -4.08 8.86
C GLN A 79 -1.65 -3.82 9.40
N ALA A 80 -0.62 -3.85 8.54
CA ALA A 80 0.74 -3.49 8.93
C ALA A 80 0.88 -1.99 9.23
N GLY A 81 0.23 -1.13 8.46
CA GLY A 81 0.16 0.31 8.64
C GLY A 81 1.53 1.00 8.76
N LEU A 82 1.56 2.17 9.41
CA LEU A 82 2.79 2.91 9.69
C LEU A 82 3.74 2.14 10.63
N ALA A 83 3.18 1.37 11.56
CA ALA A 83 4.00 0.55 12.46
C ALA A 83 4.77 -0.52 11.68
N GLY A 84 4.11 -1.15 10.69
CA GLY A 84 4.74 -2.13 9.81
C GLY A 84 5.79 -1.51 8.89
N LEU A 85 5.51 -0.32 8.33
CA LEU A 85 6.47 0.43 7.53
C LEU A 85 7.80 0.65 8.29
N LYS A 86 7.70 1.17 9.51
CA LYS A 86 8.88 1.43 10.37
C LYS A 86 9.59 0.14 10.74
N TYR A 87 8.83 -0.88 11.16
CA TYR A 87 9.41 -2.15 11.57
C TYR A 87 10.17 -2.85 10.44
N ALA A 88 9.63 -2.87 9.22
CA ALA A 88 10.32 -3.44 8.06
C ALA A 88 11.61 -2.66 7.75
N SER A 89 11.55 -1.32 7.79
CA SER A 89 12.72 -0.48 7.55
C SER A 89 13.82 -0.67 8.60
N GLU A 90 13.48 -0.83 9.89
CA GLU A 90 14.44 -1.17 10.96
C GLU A 90 15.14 -2.52 10.72
N LYS A 91 14.54 -3.41 9.94
CA LYS A 91 15.07 -4.70 9.51
C LYS A 91 15.75 -4.64 8.14
N GLU A 92 15.96 -3.45 7.59
CA GLU A 92 16.54 -3.22 6.26
C GLU A 92 15.76 -3.87 5.11
N ILE A 93 14.45 -4.07 5.30
CA ILE A 93 13.53 -4.61 4.27
C ILE A 93 12.92 -3.44 3.51
N ASP A 94 13.06 -3.44 2.19
CA ASP A 94 12.49 -2.41 1.33
C ASP A 94 10.95 -2.50 1.30
N VAL A 95 10.26 -1.36 1.42
CA VAL A 95 8.80 -1.33 1.50
C VAL A 95 8.18 -0.78 0.23
N ILE A 96 7.30 -1.59 -0.35
CA ILE A 96 6.44 -1.25 -1.49
C ILE A 96 5.03 -0.97 -0.94
N ILE A 97 4.42 0.15 -1.35
CA ILE A 97 3.08 0.51 -0.92
C ILE A 97 2.05 0.14 -1.98
N MET A 98 1.01 -0.58 -1.56
CA MET A 98 -0.22 -0.82 -2.31
C MET A 98 -1.39 -0.04 -1.70
N GLU A 99 -2.49 0.12 -2.46
CA GLU A 99 -3.68 0.86 -2.05
C GLU A 99 -3.41 2.32 -1.63
N PRO A 100 -2.52 3.05 -2.33
CA PRO A 100 -2.19 4.45 -1.97
C PRO A 100 -3.40 5.37 -2.06
N LEU A 101 -4.38 5.02 -2.91
CA LEU A 101 -5.60 5.79 -3.17
C LEU A 101 -6.87 5.09 -2.68
N ARG A 102 -6.74 4.03 -1.87
CA ARG A 102 -7.85 3.27 -1.27
C ARG A 102 -8.89 2.84 -2.30
N GLY A 103 -8.46 2.08 -3.31
CA GLY A 103 -9.31 1.66 -4.43
C GLY A 103 -9.78 2.82 -5.32
N GLY A 104 -9.13 3.98 -5.27
CA GLY A 104 -9.49 5.19 -6.00
C GLY A 104 -10.40 6.15 -5.22
N LYS A 105 -10.90 5.78 -4.03
CA LYS A 105 -11.80 6.62 -3.21
C LYS A 105 -11.18 7.96 -2.80
N LEU A 106 -9.85 8.03 -2.67
CA LEU A 106 -9.14 9.26 -2.31
C LEU A 106 -8.86 10.17 -3.50
N ALA A 107 -9.14 9.73 -4.73
CA ALA A 107 -8.82 10.47 -5.95
C ALA A 107 -10.05 10.77 -6.83
N GLY A 108 -11.04 9.87 -6.84
CA GLY A 108 -12.28 10.02 -7.62
C GLY A 108 -13.44 10.53 -6.75
N ASN A 109 -14.37 11.30 -7.36
CA ASN A 109 -15.59 11.79 -6.71
C ASN A 109 -15.35 12.40 -5.32
N VAL A 110 -14.29 13.21 -5.21
CA VAL A 110 -13.92 13.86 -3.94
C VAL A 110 -15.04 14.81 -3.50
N PRO A 111 -15.53 14.73 -2.25
CA PRO A 111 -16.55 15.63 -1.73
C PRO A 111 -16.13 17.10 -1.85
N GLU A 112 -17.14 17.98 -2.05
CA GLU A 112 -16.90 19.41 -2.32
C GLU A 112 -16.12 20.10 -1.19
N ASP A 113 -16.45 19.82 0.06
CA ASP A 113 -15.75 20.36 1.23
C ASP A 113 -14.30 19.85 1.36
N VAL A 114 -14.05 18.59 1.01
CA VAL A 114 -12.68 18.04 0.92
C VAL A 114 -11.92 18.74 -0.19
N ASN A 115 -12.56 18.92 -1.36
CA ASN A 115 -11.94 19.62 -2.48
C ASN A 115 -11.64 21.08 -2.13
N ALA A 116 -12.52 21.76 -1.39
CA ALA A 116 -12.30 23.13 -0.92
C ALA A 116 -11.05 23.23 -0.01
N ILE A 117 -10.80 22.23 0.84
CA ILE A 117 -9.58 22.17 1.66
C ILE A 117 -8.35 22.05 0.75
N TRP A 118 -8.34 21.11 -0.20
CA TRP A 118 -7.23 20.97 -1.14
C TRP A 118 -6.94 22.24 -1.93
N GLN A 119 -7.99 22.97 -2.37
CA GLN A 119 -7.88 24.20 -3.11
C GLN A 119 -7.45 25.41 -2.24
N SER A 120 -7.54 25.32 -0.93
CA SER A 120 -7.12 26.39 -0.02
C SER A 120 -5.58 26.56 0.07
N TYR A 121 -4.83 25.55 -0.38
CA TYR A 121 -3.36 25.62 -0.39
C TYR A 121 -2.86 26.33 -1.68
N PRO A 122 -1.86 27.22 -1.57
CA PRO A 122 -1.39 28.01 -2.73
C PRO A 122 -0.82 27.17 -3.87
N VAL A 123 -0.24 26.01 -3.57
CA VAL A 123 0.28 25.07 -4.59
C VAL A 123 -0.74 23.97 -4.81
N HIS A 124 -1.29 23.93 -6.02
CA HIS A 124 -2.35 22.97 -6.35
C HIS A 124 -1.79 21.62 -6.74
N HIS A 125 -2.23 20.59 -6.02
CA HIS A 125 -2.06 19.19 -6.33
C HIS A 125 -3.43 18.55 -6.56
N SER A 126 -3.49 17.51 -7.37
CA SER A 126 -4.69 16.68 -7.45
C SER A 126 -4.94 15.95 -6.12
N PRO A 127 -6.17 15.48 -5.84
CA PRO A 127 -6.41 14.62 -4.68
C PRO A 127 -5.49 13.38 -4.66
N ALA A 128 -5.23 12.78 -5.83
CA ALA A 128 -4.24 11.71 -5.97
C ALA A 128 -2.83 12.18 -5.62
N GLY A 129 -2.45 13.37 -6.09
CA GLY A 129 -1.16 14.00 -5.79
C GLY A 129 -0.94 14.18 -4.29
N TRP A 130 -1.94 14.68 -3.55
CA TRP A 130 -1.87 14.79 -2.08
C TRP A 130 -1.64 13.45 -1.40
N ALA A 131 -2.37 12.40 -1.83
CA ALA A 131 -2.24 11.06 -1.26
C ALA A 131 -0.87 10.44 -1.56
N LEU A 132 -0.33 10.63 -2.76
CA LEU A 132 0.98 10.13 -3.14
C LEU A 132 2.11 10.89 -2.43
N ARG A 133 2.00 12.22 -2.31
CA ARG A 133 2.94 13.06 -1.56
C ARG A 133 3.01 12.68 -0.09
N TYR A 134 1.87 12.33 0.52
CA TYR A 134 1.83 11.79 1.88
C TYR A 134 2.73 10.57 2.03
N LEU A 135 2.67 9.62 1.11
CA LEU A 135 3.46 8.40 1.17
C LEU A 135 4.95 8.66 0.93
N TRP A 136 5.29 9.45 -0.09
CA TRP A 136 6.69 9.77 -0.40
C TRP A 136 7.35 10.71 0.63
N ASN A 137 6.57 11.26 1.56
CA ASN A 137 7.11 11.99 2.70
C ASN A 137 7.89 11.07 3.67
N TYR A 138 7.62 9.76 3.66
CA TYR A 138 8.30 8.77 4.48
C TYR A 138 9.54 8.23 3.74
N PRO A 139 10.77 8.38 4.33
CA PRO A 139 12.01 7.88 3.71
C PRO A 139 12.04 6.36 3.57
N GLU A 140 11.22 5.65 4.36
CA GLU A 140 11.11 4.20 4.37
C GLU A 140 10.35 3.67 3.14
N VAL A 141 9.55 4.48 2.47
CA VAL A 141 8.79 4.09 1.28
C VAL A 141 9.71 4.10 0.05
N LYS A 142 9.89 2.94 -0.57
CA LYS A 142 10.74 2.80 -1.77
C LYS A 142 9.94 2.87 -3.06
N VAL A 143 8.78 2.24 -3.09
CA VAL A 143 7.93 2.18 -4.28
C VAL A 143 6.47 2.40 -3.86
N VAL A 144 5.73 3.17 -4.65
CA VAL A 144 4.28 3.31 -4.52
C VAL A 144 3.63 2.78 -5.78
N LEU A 145 2.76 1.78 -5.63
CA LEU A 145 2.00 1.21 -6.75
C LEU A 145 0.79 2.08 -7.06
N SER A 146 0.47 2.25 -8.32
CA SER A 146 -0.74 2.95 -8.75
C SER A 146 -1.42 2.21 -9.89
N GLY A 147 -2.75 2.04 -9.77
CA GLY A 147 -3.61 1.42 -10.77
C GLY A 147 -4.05 2.37 -11.89
N MET A 148 -3.27 3.37 -12.25
CA MET A 148 -3.56 4.40 -13.25
C MET A 148 -3.89 3.80 -14.62
N GLY A 149 -5.16 3.95 -15.03
CA GLY A 149 -5.68 3.41 -16.31
C GLY A 149 -5.87 4.47 -17.39
N GLN A 150 -5.63 5.75 -17.08
CA GLN A 150 -5.81 6.88 -18.00
C GLN A 150 -4.50 7.65 -18.15
N ILE A 151 -4.27 8.18 -19.37
CA ILE A 151 -3.03 8.91 -19.68
C ILE A 151 -2.83 10.13 -18.77
N ASP A 152 -3.89 10.83 -18.42
CA ASP A 152 -3.78 12.02 -17.56
C ASP A 152 -3.44 11.65 -16.11
N GLN A 153 -3.92 10.50 -15.61
CA GLN A 153 -3.51 9.96 -14.31
C GLN A 153 -2.01 9.61 -14.31
N ILE A 154 -1.51 9.02 -15.41
CA ILE A 154 -0.10 8.70 -15.56
C ILE A 154 0.75 9.97 -15.54
N LYS A 155 0.36 10.99 -16.30
CA LYS A 155 1.08 12.28 -16.34
C LYS A 155 1.12 12.97 -14.98
N ASP A 156 -0.02 13.01 -14.27
CA ASP A 156 -0.13 13.61 -12.95
C ASP A 156 0.74 12.86 -11.93
N ASN A 157 0.63 11.53 -11.88
CA ASN A 157 1.43 10.70 -10.99
C ASN A 157 2.95 10.83 -11.26
N ILE A 158 3.37 10.88 -12.53
CA ILE A 158 4.79 11.11 -12.89
C ILE A 158 5.25 12.48 -12.43
N LYS A 159 4.43 13.52 -12.60
CA LYS A 159 4.74 14.88 -12.13
C LYS A 159 4.99 14.89 -10.63
N GLU A 160 4.08 14.32 -9.84
CA GLU A 160 4.21 14.25 -8.40
C GLU A 160 5.41 13.38 -7.96
N ALA A 161 5.60 12.22 -8.60
CA ALA A 161 6.75 11.35 -8.33
C ALA A 161 8.10 12.01 -8.62
N SER A 162 8.18 12.79 -9.72
CA SER A 162 9.41 13.48 -10.10
C SER A 162 9.80 14.61 -9.13
N ALA A 163 8.85 15.15 -8.39
CA ALA A 163 9.06 16.17 -7.36
C ALA A 163 9.19 15.58 -5.95
N ALA A 164 8.96 14.28 -5.80
CA ALA A 164 8.91 13.62 -4.51
C ALA A 164 10.30 13.54 -3.85
N LYS A 165 10.32 13.74 -2.54
CA LYS A 165 11.50 13.55 -1.69
C LYS A 165 11.05 13.28 -0.24
N PRO A 166 11.86 12.56 0.54
CA PRO A 166 11.59 12.39 1.96
C PRO A 166 11.42 13.73 2.69
N HIS A 167 10.53 13.76 3.67
CA HIS A 167 10.24 14.94 4.51
C HIS A 167 9.81 16.20 3.72
N MET A 168 9.12 15.99 2.58
CA MET A 168 8.71 17.08 1.70
C MET A 168 7.50 17.87 2.18
N LEU A 169 6.66 17.28 3.04
CA LEU A 169 5.46 17.94 3.53
C LEU A 169 5.80 18.92 4.64
N ASP A 170 5.41 20.18 4.46
CA ASP A 170 5.48 21.17 5.53
C ASP A 170 4.35 20.97 6.57
N GLU A 171 4.33 21.78 7.62
CA GLU A 171 3.35 21.68 8.70
C GLU A 171 1.93 22.01 8.22
N LYS A 172 1.79 22.94 7.28
CA LYS A 172 0.48 23.31 6.70
C LYS A 172 -0.07 22.19 5.83
N GLU A 173 0.77 21.59 4.98
CA GLU A 173 0.40 20.46 4.13
C GLU A 173 -0.04 19.25 4.98
N ARG A 174 0.70 18.94 6.05
CA ARG A 174 0.30 17.89 7.00
C ARG A 174 -1.02 18.21 7.69
N SER A 175 -1.25 19.46 8.09
CA SER A 175 -2.51 19.90 8.69
C SER A 175 -3.68 19.77 7.71
N LEU A 176 -3.49 20.08 6.43
CA LEU A 176 -4.54 19.89 5.40
C LEU A 176 -4.90 18.42 5.21
N ILE A 177 -3.90 17.56 5.12
CA ILE A 177 -4.12 16.11 5.02
C ILE A 177 -4.91 15.60 6.24
N GLN A 178 -4.54 16.07 7.44
CA GLN A 178 -5.25 15.69 8.67
C GLN A 178 -6.71 16.17 8.67
N GLN A 179 -6.99 17.40 8.25
CA GLN A 179 -8.36 17.91 8.14
C GLN A 179 -9.20 17.08 7.18
N VAL A 180 -8.64 16.73 6.02
CA VAL A 180 -9.32 15.87 5.05
C VAL A 180 -9.57 14.47 5.63
N ARG A 181 -8.58 13.90 6.32
CA ARG A 181 -8.74 12.62 7.03
C ARG A 181 -9.88 12.67 8.02
N ASP A 182 -9.96 13.72 8.84
CA ASP A 182 -11.01 13.88 9.86
C ASP A 182 -12.41 13.96 9.23
N ILE A 183 -12.56 14.65 8.09
CA ILE A 183 -13.82 14.68 7.35
C ILE A 183 -14.22 13.28 6.86
N TYR A 184 -13.31 12.55 6.22
CA TYR A 184 -13.59 11.20 5.76
C TYR A 184 -13.95 10.26 6.93
N LEU A 185 -13.20 10.32 8.04
CA LEU A 185 -13.47 9.51 9.24
C LEU A 185 -14.83 9.82 9.85
N SER A 186 -15.24 11.09 9.90
CA SER A 186 -16.55 11.50 10.43
C SER A 186 -17.73 10.92 9.62
N ARG A 187 -17.51 10.59 8.36
CA ARG A 187 -18.52 10.05 7.44
C ARG A 187 -18.48 8.53 7.35
N THR A 188 -17.32 7.94 7.63
CA THR A 188 -17.09 6.50 7.48
C THR A 188 -17.69 5.74 8.65
N LYS A 189 -18.79 5.02 8.42
CA LYS A 189 -19.43 4.15 9.42
C LYS A 189 -18.80 2.76 9.47
N VAL A 190 -18.33 2.26 8.33
CA VAL A 190 -17.68 0.97 8.16
C VAL A 190 -16.40 1.17 7.37
N ASN A 191 -15.28 0.72 7.90
CA ASN A 191 -13.98 0.89 7.26
C ASN A 191 -13.77 -0.14 6.15
N CYS A 192 -14.40 0.07 4.98
CA CYS A 192 -14.20 -0.75 3.80
C CYS A 192 -13.14 -0.12 2.88
N THR A 193 -12.06 -0.87 2.59
CA THR A 193 -10.96 -0.44 1.70
C THR A 193 -11.21 -0.79 0.23
N ASN A 194 -12.34 -1.43 -0.09
CA ASN A 194 -12.68 -1.94 -1.43
C ASN A 194 -11.63 -2.92 -2.02
N CYS A 195 -10.89 -3.61 -1.17
CA CYS A 195 -9.87 -4.58 -1.59
C CYS A 195 -10.44 -5.87 -2.23
N LYS A 196 -11.76 -6.08 -2.12
CA LYS A 196 -12.52 -7.19 -2.71
C LYS A 196 -12.13 -8.60 -2.23
N TYR A 197 -11.32 -8.74 -1.18
CA TYR A 197 -10.98 -10.06 -0.62
C TYR A 197 -12.18 -10.80 -0.01
N CYS A 198 -13.28 -10.09 0.32
CA CYS A 198 -14.55 -10.66 0.74
C CYS A 198 -15.41 -11.13 -0.45
N MET A 199 -14.94 -10.99 -1.68
CA MET A 199 -15.68 -11.37 -2.89
C MET A 199 -15.08 -12.62 -3.55
N PRO A 200 -15.93 -13.49 -4.16
CA PRO A 200 -17.39 -13.43 -4.14
C PRO A 200 -17.97 -13.80 -2.76
N CYS A 201 -18.95 -13.02 -2.31
CA CYS A 201 -19.67 -13.33 -1.08
C CYS A 201 -20.51 -14.62 -1.26
N PRO A 202 -20.41 -15.61 -0.36
CA PRO A 202 -21.19 -16.86 -0.47
C PRO A 202 -22.71 -16.63 -0.35
N PHE A 203 -23.13 -15.48 0.16
CA PHE A 203 -24.54 -15.07 0.27
C PHE A 203 -24.99 -14.13 -0.85
N GLY A 204 -24.16 -13.90 -1.89
CA GLY A 204 -24.49 -13.06 -3.04
C GLY A 204 -24.52 -11.54 -2.77
N VAL A 205 -23.95 -11.10 -1.65
CA VAL A 205 -23.91 -9.68 -1.30
C VAL A 205 -22.71 -9.00 -1.97
N ASN A 206 -22.92 -7.85 -2.63
CA ASN A 206 -21.82 -7.01 -3.08
C ASN A 206 -21.34 -6.13 -1.92
N ILE A 207 -20.51 -6.75 -1.06
CA ILE A 207 -20.07 -6.14 0.21
C ILE A 207 -19.40 -4.77 0.00
N PRO A 208 -18.44 -4.59 -0.94
CA PRO A 208 -17.79 -3.29 -1.12
C PRO A 208 -18.76 -2.17 -1.51
N GLU A 209 -19.70 -2.44 -2.42
CA GLU A 209 -20.66 -1.41 -2.90
C GLU A 209 -21.69 -1.01 -1.82
N ASN A 210 -21.93 -1.86 -0.82
CA ASN A 210 -22.80 -1.50 0.30
C ASN A 210 -22.14 -0.54 1.30
N PHE A 211 -20.82 -0.34 1.19
CA PHE A 211 -20.04 0.52 2.08
C PHE A 211 -19.32 1.65 1.33
N ASP A 212 -19.71 1.89 0.08
CA ASP A 212 -19.24 3.00 -0.74
C ASP A 212 -19.93 4.32 -0.42
#